data_8c43f516c3d0588a00aa096c440abce6
#
_entry.id   8c43f516c3d0588a00aa096c440abce6
#
_cell.length_a   1.000
_cell.length_b   1.000
_cell.length_c   1.000
_cell.angle_alpha   90.00
_cell.angle_beta   90.00
_cell.angle_gamma   90.00
#
_symmetry.space_group_name_H-M   'P 1'
#
loop_
_entity.id
_entity.type
_entity.pdbx_description
1 polymer ?
#
loop_
_entity_poly.entity_id
_entity_poly.type
_entity_poly.pdbx_seq_one_letter_code
_entity_poly.pdbx_strand_id
1 'polypeptide(L)'
;MQKMPAALRFVPPMECNTVERIPEGADWQYELKLDGYRAIAVKDSGELMLYSRYGNSFNADFPGVVVALEKLRPKRFVIDGELVALDEQGRHSFNLLQRSRGRPIAALQFYLFDLLYLEDENLTRLPLSQRRARLEEKLHTLLKNVQLSPVLHGEAKTVLENIASFEFEGVIAKRRDSIYTPGKAPGTWQKHKTQNADDFLIGGYIPSAQGVDQLIVGEKRAGKYYYVEAIKNGFVPATRERVYEAIKDREIDNCPFVNLPETKGVHRMDREKMKKTRWVKPGVVCEISFNERTSSGHLRHSRFLRLREDFDRRRRN
;
A
#
# COMPACT_ATOMS: atom_id res chain seq x y z
N MET A 1 26.20 -19.50 14.77
CA MET A 1 25.98 -18.09 14.34
C MET A 1 26.36 -17.98 12.87
N GLN A 2 25.50 -17.42 12.03
CA GLN A 2 25.83 -17.20 10.62
C GLN A 2 26.73 -15.96 10.53
N LYS A 3 27.85 -16.09 9.80
CA LYS A 3 28.83 -14.99 9.66
C LYS A 3 28.10 -13.79 9.02
N MET A 4 28.25 -12.61 9.62
CA MET A 4 27.73 -11.36 9.07
C MET A 4 28.30 -11.10 7.68
N PRO A 5 27.52 -10.57 6.73
CA PRO A 5 28.06 -10.10 5.47
C PRO A 5 29.04 -8.94 5.72
N ALA A 6 30.10 -8.87 4.91
CA ALA A 6 31.09 -7.80 5.01
C ALA A 6 30.46 -6.41 4.84
N ALA A 7 29.39 -6.30 4.02
CA ALA A 7 28.58 -5.10 3.87
C ALA A 7 27.08 -5.46 3.96
N LEU A 8 26.29 -4.62 4.64
CA LEU A 8 24.84 -4.74 4.65
C LEU A 8 24.28 -4.28 3.31
N ARG A 9 23.25 -4.97 2.85
CA ARG A 9 22.60 -4.70 1.57
C ARG A 9 21.09 -4.74 1.71
N PHE A 10 20.40 -4.33 0.67
CA PHE A 10 18.94 -4.49 0.56
C PHE A 10 18.51 -5.94 0.84
N VAL A 11 17.52 -6.08 1.70
CA VAL A 11 16.86 -7.34 2.03
C VAL A 11 15.45 -7.30 1.48
N PRO A 12 15.05 -8.20 0.56
CA PRO A 12 13.67 -8.24 0.07
C PRO A 12 12.68 -8.40 1.21
N PRO A 13 11.60 -7.60 1.28
CA PRO A 13 10.63 -7.69 2.36
C PRO A 13 9.96 -9.06 2.44
N MET A 14 9.77 -9.57 3.66
CA MET A 14 8.87 -10.69 3.92
C MET A 14 7.43 -10.25 3.66
N GLU A 15 6.66 -11.10 2.98
CA GLU A 15 5.30 -10.78 2.51
C GLU A 15 4.23 -11.40 3.42
N CYS A 16 3.05 -10.77 3.42
CA CYS A 16 1.87 -11.25 4.14
C CYS A 16 0.92 -12.00 3.21
N ASN A 17 0.37 -13.12 3.66
CA ASN A 17 -0.77 -13.75 2.99
C ASN A 17 -2.06 -12.97 3.29
N THR A 18 -2.93 -12.82 2.30
CA THR A 18 -4.26 -12.25 2.52
C THR A 18 -5.18 -13.33 3.09
N VAL A 19 -5.93 -12.97 4.14
CA VAL A 19 -6.89 -13.85 4.81
C VAL A 19 -8.24 -13.15 4.98
N GLU A 20 -9.32 -13.93 4.94
CA GLU A 20 -10.67 -13.44 5.22
C GLU A 20 -10.91 -13.22 6.72
N ARG A 21 -10.25 -14.01 7.55
CA ARG A 21 -10.31 -13.90 9.02
C ARG A 21 -8.92 -13.89 9.58
N ILE A 22 -8.64 -12.97 10.50
CA ILE A 22 -7.36 -12.97 11.20
C ILE A 22 -7.31 -14.14 12.19
N PRO A 23 -6.12 -14.74 12.37
CA PRO A 23 -5.94 -15.80 13.34
C PRO A 23 -6.07 -15.26 14.76
N GLU A 24 -6.46 -16.11 15.68
CA GLU A 24 -6.66 -15.81 17.09
C GLU A 24 -5.63 -16.51 17.98
N GLY A 25 -5.49 -16.03 19.22
CA GLY A 25 -4.65 -16.64 20.25
C GLY A 25 -3.38 -15.87 20.59
N ALA A 26 -2.79 -16.22 21.72
CA ALA A 26 -1.63 -15.53 22.32
C ALA A 26 -0.35 -15.58 21.46
N ASP A 27 -0.27 -16.51 20.52
CA ASP A 27 0.86 -16.65 19.60
C ASP A 27 0.91 -15.56 18.52
N TRP A 28 -0.16 -14.77 18.41
CA TRP A 28 -0.28 -13.72 17.40
C TRP A 28 -0.12 -12.33 18.01
N GLN A 29 0.53 -11.47 17.24
CA GLN A 29 0.63 -10.03 17.48
C GLN A 29 -0.12 -9.32 16.36
N TYR A 30 -0.93 -8.33 16.72
CA TYR A 30 -1.68 -7.53 15.75
C TYR A 30 -1.05 -6.15 15.62
N GLU A 31 -0.94 -5.67 14.39
CA GLU A 31 -0.46 -4.34 14.04
C GLU A 31 -1.43 -3.68 13.05
N LEU A 32 -1.44 -2.35 13.00
CA LEU A 32 -2.18 -1.64 11.98
C LEU A 32 -1.65 -1.99 10.59
N LYS A 33 -2.55 -2.26 9.64
CA LYS A 33 -2.18 -2.25 8.25
C LYS A 33 -2.08 -0.80 7.78
N LEU A 34 -0.86 -0.30 7.77
CA LEU A 34 -0.53 1.05 7.34
C LEU A 34 -0.69 1.19 5.83
N ASP A 35 -1.29 2.30 5.37
CA ASP A 35 -1.44 2.62 3.94
C ASP A 35 -0.31 3.53 3.49
N GLY A 36 0.77 2.93 2.98
CA GLY A 36 1.98 3.65 2.63
C GLY A 36 2.86 2.99 1.58
N TYR A 37 4.15 3.32 1.63
CA TYR A 37 5.20 2.64 0.87
C TYR A 37 6.06 1.80 1.81
N ARG A 38 6.08 0.49 1.59
CA ARG A 38 7.03 -0.39 2.27
C ARG A 38 8.45 0.04 1.94
N ALA A 39 9.27 0.22 2.97
CA ALA A 39 10.65 0.62 2.80
C ALA A 39 11.60 -0.16 3.72
N ILE A 40 12.78 -0.47 3.18
CA ILE A 40 13.90 -1.08 3.91
C ILE A 40 14.99 -0.03 4.09
N ALA A 41 15.25 0.33 5.33
CA ALA A 41 16.36 1.21 5.67
C ALA A 41 17.61 0.38 5.97
N VAL A 42 18.69 0.66 5.24
CA VAL A 42 19.99 0.02 5.42
C VAL A 42 21.00 1.10 5.79
N LYS A 43 21.62 0.98 6.98
CA LYS A 43 22.75 1.81 7.38
C LYS A 43 23.99 0.93 7.50
N ASP A 44 25.04 1.29 6.80
CA ASP A 44 26.33 0.60 6.87
C ASP A 44 27.46 1.58 6.66
N SER A 45 28.51 1.49 7.46
CA SER A 45 29.73 2.30 7.33
C SER A 45 29.51 3.82 7.24
N GLY A 46 28.43 4.31 7.87
CA GLY A 46 28.05 5.72 7.90
C GLY A 46 27.14 6.17 6.75
N GLU A 47 26.87 5.32 5.77
CA GLU A 47 25.91 5.58 4.69
C GLU A 47 24.53 5.01 5.02
N LEU A 48 23.49 5.78 4.72
CA LEU A 48 22.10 5.34 4.82
C LEU A 48 21.45 5.27 3.46
N MET A 49 20.91 4.10 3.15
CA MET A 49 20.06 3.87 1.98
C MET A 49 18.67 3.47 2.42
N LEU A 50 17.68 4.21 1.94
CA LEU A 50 16.27 3.86 2.08
C LEU A 50 15.79 3.27 0.76
N TYR A 51 15.37 2.01 0.78
CA TYR A 51 14.94 1.28 -0.41
C TYR A 51 13.43 1.04 -0.41
N SER A 52 12.82 1.12 -1.58
CA SER A 52 11.45 0.61 -1.78
C SER A 52 11.41 -0.91 -1.60
N ARG A 53 10.21 -1.49 -1.56
CA ARG A 53 10.01 -2.96 -1.53
C ARG A 53 10.69 -3.70 -2.69
N TYR A 54 11.01 -3.01 -3.77
CA TYR A 54 11.64 -3.57 -4.98
C TYR A 54 13.14 -3.23 -5.09
N GLY A 55 13.72 -2.64 -4.04
CA GLY A 55 15.15 -2.28 -4.02
C GLY A 55 15.51 -0.98 -4.74
N ASN A 56 14.53 -0.18 -5.20
CA ASN A 56 14.80 1.14 -5.76
C ASN A 56 15.08 2.15 -4.64
N SER A 57 16.03 3.06 -4.83
CA SER A 57 16.34 4.10 -3.84
C SER A 57 15.19 5.08 -3.65
N PHE A 58 14.91 5.39 -2.39
CA PHE A 58 13.97 6.41 -1.93
C PHE A 58 14.67 7.63 -1.32
N ASN A 59 16.02 7.68 -1.33
CA ASN A 59 16.76 8.77 -0.67
C ASN A 59 16.39 10.14 -1.21
N ALA A 60 16.30 10.29 -2.52
CA ALA A 60 15.90 11.55 -3.16
C ALA A 60 14.41 11.87 -2.98
N ASP A 61 13.56 10.83 -2.89
CA ASP A 61 12.11 10.99 -2.71
C ASP A 61 11.75 11.43 -1.28
N PHE A 62 12.49 10.95 -0.25
CA PHE A 62 12.17 11.16 1.18
C PHE A 62 13.38 11.60 2.01
N PRO A 63 14.06 12.70 1.66
CA PRO A 63 15.31 13.11 2.31
C PRO A 63 15.13 13.40 3.81
N GLY A 64 13.97 13.88 4.25
CA GLY A 64 13.70 14.15 5.67
C GLY A 64 13.68 12.90 6.54
N VAL A 65 13.25 11.75 5.99
CA VAL A 65 13.29 10.46 6.69
C VAL A 65 14.73 9.93 6.72
N VAL A 66 15.49 10.08 5.63
CA VAL A 66 16.90 9.69 5.56
C VAL A 66 17.70 10.40 6.64
N VAL A 67 17.60 11.74 6.73
CA VAL A 67 18.27 12.55 7.77
C VAL A 67 17.84 12.15 9.19
N ALA A 68 16.59 11.76 9.40
CA ALA A 68 16.13 11.29 10.70
C ALA A 68 16.75 9.93 11.07
N LEU A 69 16.79 8.99 10.11
CA LEU A 69 17.39 7.67 10.33
C LEU A 69 18.90 7.71 10.53
N GLU A 70 19.63 8.64 9.89
CA GLU A 70 21.05 8.85 10.10
C GLU A 70 21.40 9.16 11.56
N LYS A 71 20.48 9.84 12.27
CA LYS A 71 20.63 10.19 13.69
C LYS A 71 20.46 9.02 14.65
N LEU A 72 19.99 7.87 14.18
CA LEU A 72 19.90 6.68 15.00
C LEU A 72 21.31 6.24 15.42
N ARG A 73 21.47 5.91 16.72
CA ARG A 73 22.78 5.58 17.34
C ARG A 73 23.49 4.39 16.71
N PRO A 74 22.80 3.26 16.39
CA PRO A 74 23.50 2.13 15.77
C PRO A 74 24.18 2.54 14.47
N LYS A 75 25.40 2.07 14.27
CA LYS A 75 26.20 2.35 13.07
C LYS A 75 25.83 1.45 11.90
N ARG A 76 25.30 0.26 12.20
CA ARG A 76 24.92 -0.75 11.21
C ARG A 76 23.54 -1.31 11.55
N PHE A 77 22.62 -1.24 10.62
CA PHE A 77 21.30 -1.86 10.77
C PHE A 77 20.60 -2.11 9.43
N VAL A 78 19.66 -3.05 9.45
CA VAL A 78 18.64 -3.19 8.42
C VAL A 78 17.27 -3.22 9.12
N ILE A 79 16.43 -2.27 8.78
CA ILE A 79 15.10 -2.08 9.37
C ILE A 79 14.05 -2.16 8.28
N ASP A 80 12.94 -2.85 8.60
CA ASP A 80 11.77 -2.95 7.76
C ASP A 80 10.64 -2.07 8.33
N GLY A 81 10.00 -1.28 7.48
CA GLY A 81 8.99 -0.32 7.90
C GLY A 81 8.07 0.11 6.77
N GLU A 82 7.16 1.04 7.11
CA GLU A 82 6.21 1.65 6.18
C GLU A 82 6.33 3.17 6.23
N LEU A 83 6.51 3.81 5.08
CA LEU A 83 6.43 5.27 4.92
C LEU A 83 4.97 5.67 4.79
N VAL A 84 4.50 6.58 5.63
CA VAL A 84 3.12 7.05 5.68
C VAL A 84 3.09 8.57 5.74
N ALA A 85 2.21 9.21 4.98
CA ALA A 85 1.89 10.63 5.18
C ALA A 85 0.59 10.74 5.98
N LEU A 86 0.55 11.70 6.90
CA LEU A 86 -0.64 12.01 7.69
C LEU A 86 -1.28 13.30 7.17
N ASP A 87 -2.61 13.34 7.11
CA ASP A 87 -3.35 14.57 6.83
C ASP A 87 -3.41 15.47 8.07
N GLU A 88 -4.06 16.63 7.96
CA GLU A 88 -4.20 17.61 9.04
C GLU A 88 -4.96 17.06 10.25
N GLN A 89 -5.74 16.01 10.07
CA GLN A 89 -6.46 15.29 11.12
C GLN A 89 -5.69 14.10 11.68
N GLY A 90 -4.45 13.88 11.23
CA GLY A 90 -3.59 12.76 11.66
C GLY A 90 -3.95 11.41 11.03
N ARG A 91 -4.79 11.36 9.99
CA ARG A 91 -5.17 10.14 9.29
C ARG A 91 -4.16 9.81 8.18
N HIS A 92 -4.00 8.54 7.89
CA HIS A 92 -3.14 8.09 6.80
C HIS A 92 -3.69 8.58 5.45
N SER A 93 -2.81 9.16 4.62
CA SER A 93 -3.17 9.65 3.30
C SER A 93 -2.13 9.26 2.26
N PHE A 94 -2.41 8.19 1.51
CA PHE A 94 -1.56 7.75 0.42
C PHE A 94 -1.41 8.82 -0.68
N ASN A 95 -2.47 9.59 -0.93
CA ASN A 95 -2.44 10.70 -1.88
C ASN A 95 -1.43 11.79 -1.48
N LEU A 96 -1.35 12.10 -0.19
CA LEU A 96 -0.32 13.02 0.32
C LEU A 96 1.07 12.41 0.18
N LEU A 97 1.23 11.12 0.48
CA LEU A 97 2.49 10.41 0.35
C LEU A 97 3.02 10.44 -1.09
N GLN A 98 2.16 10.20 -2.07
CA GLN A 98 2.53 10.27 -3.48
C GLN A 98 3.00 11.66 -3.93
N ARG A 99 2.37 12.73 -3.39
CA ARG A 99 2.74 14.13 -3.71
C ARG A 99 4.02 14.58 -3.01
N SER A 100 4.44 13.87 -1.97
CA SER A 100 5.59 14.23 -1.14
C SER A 100 6.94 13.87 -1.74
N ARG A 101 6.96 13.13 -2.83
CA ARG A 101 8.19 12.73 -3.49
C ARG A 101 9.01 13.94 -3.90
N GLY A 102 10.23 14.07 -3.36
CA GLY A 102 11.13 15.19 -3.60
C GLY A 102 10.66 16.54 -3.01
N ARG A 103 9.61 16.55 -2.16
CA ARG A 103 9.12 17.76 -1.49
C ARG A 103 9.02 17.53 0.02
N PRO A 104 9.39 18.52 0.86
CA PRO A 104 9.23 18.40 2.29
C PRO A 104 7.73 18.38 2.65
N ILE A 105 7.29 17.33 3.34
CA ILE A 105 5.97 17.26 3.95
C ILE A 105 6.13 17.21 5.46
N ALA A 106 5.40 18.07 6.16
CA ALA A 106 5.48 18.22 7.61
C ALA A 106 5.03 16.97 8.38
N ALA A 107 4.22 16.11 7.78
CA ALA A 107 3.57 14.97 8.42
C ALA A 107 3.96 13.60 7.82
N LEU A 108 5.17 13.50 7.23
CA LEU A 108 5.71 12.21 6.78
C LEU A 108 6.28 11.44 7.98
N GLN A 109 5.89 10.16 8.12
CA GLN A 109 6.34 9.26 9.17
C GLN A 109 6.88 7.96 8.56
N PHE A 110 7.95 7.42 9.12
CA PHE A 110 8.42 6.08 8.85
C PHE A 110 8.14 5.20 10.08
N TYR A 111 7.17 4.31 9.96
CA TYR A 111 6.79 3.36 11.00
C TYR A 111 7.63 2.11 10.91
N LEU A 112 8.48 1.88 11.91
CA LEU A 112 9.36 0.74 12.01
C LEU A 112 8.63 -0.43 12.65
N PHE A 113 8.66 -1.60 12.07
CA PHE A 113 7.99 -2.77 12.64
C PHE A 113 8.85 -4.03 12.71
N ASP A 114 10.04 -4.08 12.08
CA ASP A 114 10.96 -5.19 12.23
C ASP A 114 12.42 -4.74 12.10
N LEU A 115 13.32 -5.46 12.80
CA LEU A 115 14.76 -5.25 12.79
C LEU A 115 15.47 -6.53 12.36
N LEU A 116 16.15 -6.47 11.21
CA LEU A 116 16.72 -7.64 10.55
C LEU A 116 18.20 -7.84 10.83
N TYR A 117 18.93 -6.73 10.94
CA TYR A 117 20.36 -6.69 11.28
C TYR A 117 20.61 -5.54 12.25
N LEU A 118 21.47 -5.78 13.21
CA LEU A 118 21.92 -4.76 14.18
C LEU A 118 23.39 -4.98 14.50
N GLU A 119 24.20 -3.96 14.25
CA GLU A 119 25.67 -4.03 14.36
C GLU A 119 26.21 -5.29 13.68
N ASP A 120 26.79 -6.22 14.41
CA ASP A 120 27.35 -7.46 13.88
C ASP A 120 26.40 -8.68 14.04
N GLU A 121 25.13 -8.44 14.36
CA GLU A 121 24.14 -9.50 14.57
C GLU A 121 23.16 -9.62 13.40
N ASN A 122 23.01 -10.84 12.87
CA ASN A 122 21.91 -11.20 11.98
C ASN A 122 20.72 -11.69 12.80
N LEU A 123 19.64 -10.92 12.83
CA LEU A 123 18.46 -11.17 13.64
C LEU A 123 17.36 -11.95 12.87
N THR A 124 17.50 -12.14 11.57
CA THR A 124 16.42 -12.73 10.73
C THR A 124 15.98 -14.12 11.18
N ARG A 125 16.84 -14.87 11.87
CA ARG A 125 16.52 -16.21 12.41
C ARG A 125 15.96 -16.18 13.84
N LEU A 126 15.93 -15.04 14.49
CA LEU A 126 15.29 -14.89 15.79
C LEU A 126 13.77 -14.82 15.63
N PRO A 127 13.00 -15.25 16.64
CA PRO A 127 11.57 -14.98 16.72
C PRO A 127 11.25 -13.48 16.57
N LEU A 128 10.11 -13.16 15.95
CA LEU A 128 9.63 -11.77 15.83
C LEU A 128 9.62 -11.04 17.17
N SER A 129 9.16 -11.72 18.24
CA SER A 129 9.13 -11.14 19.59
C SER A 129 10.49 -10.64 20.07
N GLN A 130 11.57 -11.37 19.76
CA GLN A 130 12.93 -10.96 20.11
C GLN A 130 13.46 -9.83 19.21
N ARG A 131 13.18 -9.90 17.91
CA ARG A 131 13.54 -8.81 16.96
C ARG A 131 12.83 -7.51 17.33
N ARG A 132 11.56 -7.61 17.71
CA ARG A 132 10.75 -6.46 18.13
C ARG A 132 11.28 -5.86 19.44
N ALA A 133 11.60 -6.66 20.43
CA ALA A 133 12.21 -6.20 21.70
C ALA A 133 13.52 -5.45 21.45
N ARG A 134 14.40 -5.96 20.55
CA ARG A 134 15.64 -5.28 20.14
C ARG A 134 15.37 -3.95 19.43
N LEU A 135 14.34 -3.91 18.56
CA LEU A 135 13.89 -2.70 17.86
C LEU A 135 13.44 -1.63 18.88
N GLU A 136 12.63 -2.00 19.84
CA GLU A 136 12.12 -1.13 20.89
C GLU A 136 13.24 -0.63 21.81
N GLU A 137 14.13 -1.50 22.25
CA GLU A 137 15.30 -1.15 23.10
C GLU A 137 16.25 -0.16 22.42
N LYS A 138 16.58 -0.37 21.14
CA LYS A 138 17.63 0.42 20.45
C LYS A 138 17.09 1.66 19.75
N LEU A 139 15.79 1.72 19.47
CA LEU A 139 15.17 2.78 18.68
C LEU A 139 14.04 3.49 19.43
N HIS A 140 14.08 3.48 20.78
CA HIS A 140 13.11 4.19 21.62
C HIS A 140 13.20 5.73 21.52
N THR A 141 14.20 6.25 20.83
CA THR A 141 14.36 7.69 20.65
C THR A 141 13.28 8.21 19.71
N LEU A 142 12.40 9.08 20.22
CA LEU A 142 11.39 9.76 19.41
C LEU A 142 12.09 10.72 18.44
N LEU A 143 12.16 10.33 17.18
CA LEU A 143 12.58 11.21 16.09
C LEU A 143 11.34 11.78 15.41
N LYS A 144 11.42 13.03 14.95
CA LYS A 144 10.27 13.74 14.37
C LYS A 144 9.53 12.95 13.27
N ASN A 145 10.26 12.16 12.48
CA ASN A 145 9.74 11.47 11.28
C ASN A 145 9.90 9.94 11.35
N VAL A 146 10.23 9.38 12.52
CA VAL A 146 10.46 7.94 12.70
C VAL A 146 9.79 7.47 13.99
N GLN A 147 8.94 6.48 13.90
CA GLN A 147 8.19 5.93 15.02
C GLN A 147 8.16 4.41 14.96
N LEU A 148 7.93 3.77 16.09
CA LEU A 148 7.62 2.34 16.13
C LEU A 148 6.16 2.12 15.68
N SER A 149 5.94 1.10 14.84
CA SER A 149 4.58 0.67 14.52
C SER A 149 3.87 0.21 15.79
N PRO A 150 2.66 0.71 16.11
CA PRO A 150 1.96 0.32 17.31
C PRO A 150 1.51 -1.13 17.24
N VAL A 151 1.67 -1.85 18.36
CA VAL A 151 1.06 -3.16 18.58
C VAL A 151 -0.34 -2.95 19.14
N LEU A 152 -1.32 -3.62 18.54
CA LEU A 152 -2.71 -3.58 18.96
C LEU A 152 -2.92 -4.66 20.02
N HIS A 153 -3.51 -4.27 21.14
CA HIS A 153 -3.81 -5.17 22.26
C HIS A 153 -5.29 -5.57 22.26
N GLY A 154 -5.56 -6.80 22.68
CA GLY A 154 -6.91 -7.34 22.78
C GLY A 154 -7.11 -8.59 21.91
N GLU A 155 -8.31 -9.15 22.00
CA GLU A 155 -8.74 -10.26 21.16
C GLU A 155 -8.94 -9.80 19.70
N ALA A 156 -8.80 -10.71 18.76
CA ALA A 156 -8.93 -10.44 17.34
C ALA A 156 -10.22 -9.68 16.97
N LYS A 157 -11.34 -10.07 17.58
CA LYS A 157 -12.65 -9.43 17.36
C LYS A 157 -12.63 -7.96 17.78
N THR A 158 -12.17 -7.66 19.00
CA THR A 158 -12.08 -6.28 19.52
C THR A 158 -11.12 -5.42 18.69
N VAL A 159 -9.99 -6.00 18.26
CA VAL A 159 -9.04 -5.33 17.36
C VAL A 159 -9.72 -4.95 16.05
N LEU A 160 -10.48 -5.85 15.43
CA LEU A 160 -11.19 -5.58 14.17
C LEU A 160 -12.29 -4.54 14.32
N GLU A 161 -13.07 -4.58 15.40
CA GLU A 161 -14.11 -3.60 15.70
C GLU A 161 -13.52 -2.18 15.85
N ASN A 162 -12.42 -2.06 16.58
CA ASN A 162 -11.70 -0.80 16.75
C ASN A 162 -11.16 -0.26 15.40
N ILE A 163 -10.53 -1.12 14.61
CA ILE A 163 -9.97 -0.76 13.29
C ILE A 163 -11.07 -0.26 12.34
N ALA A 164 -12.22 -0.95 12.32
CA ALA A 164 -13.35 -0.56 11.48
C ALA A 164 -13.94 0.80 11.91
N SER A 165 -14.02 1.07 13.21
CA SER A 165 -14.54 2.34 13.75
C SER A 165 -13.68 3.55 13.41
N PHE A 166 -12.35 3.36 13.24
CA PHE A 166 -11.39 4.42 12.88
C PHE A 166 -11.05 4.47 11.38
N GLU A 167 -11.77 3.72 10.54
CA GLU A 167 -11.57 3.67 9.08
C GLU A 167 -10.13 3.29 8.63
N PHE A 168 -9.39 2.52 9.44
CA PHE A 168 -8.08 2.01 9.04
C PHE A 168 -8.21 0.92 7.96
N GLU A 169 -7.16 0.78 7.12
CA GLU A 169 -7.17 -0.16 5.99
C GLU A 169 -7.31 -1.64 6.40
N GLY A 170 -6.86 -2.00 7.62
CA GLY A 170 -6.92 -3.37 8.11
C GLY A 170 -5.92 -3.67 9.22
N VAL A 171 -5.68 -4.97 9.39
CA VAL A 171 -4.80 -5.54 10.40
C VAL A 171 -3.74 -6.44 9.76
N ILE A 172 -2.53 -6.40 10.29
CA ILE A 172 -1.50 -7.40 10.06
C ILE A 172 -1.38 -8.26 11.33
N ALA A 173 -1.70 -9.54 11.20
CA ALA A 173 -1.44 -10.53 12.25
C ALA A 173 -0.09 -11.20 11.99
N LYS A 174 0.81 -11.17 12.96
CA LYS A 174 2.17 -11.74 12.86
C LYS A 174 2.37 -12.78 13.98
N ARG A 175 2.84 -13.98 13.64
CA ARG A 175 3.22 -14.94 14.67
C ARG A 175 4.44 -14.44 15.43
N ARG A 176 4.35 -14.48 16.76
CA ARG A 176 5.41 -14.00 17.68
C ARG A 176 6.71 -14.79 17.56
N ASP A 177 6.61 -16.08 17.21
CA ASP A 177 7.74 -17.00 17.00
C ASP A 177 8.29 -17.00 15.58
N SER A 178 7.70 -16.20 14.65
CA SER A 178 8.10 -16.22 13.24
C SER A 178 9.52 -15.71 13.01
N ILE A 179 10.28 -16.46 12.24
CA ILE A 179 11.54 -16.00 11.67
C ILE A 179 11.24 -15.07 10.48
N TYR A 180 12.17 -14.19 10.13
CA TYR A 180 12.06 -13.36 8.95
C TYR A 180 12.56 -14.10 7.70
N THR A 181 11.69 -14.30 6.71
CA THR A 181 12.00 -15.03 5.48
C THR A 181 11.99 -14.06 4.29
N PRO A 182 13.15 -13.51 3.89
CA PRO A 182 13.22 -12.49 2.85
C PRO A 182 12.56 -12.91 1.54
N GLY A 183 11.74 -12.03 0.97
CA GLY A 183 11.09 -12.21 -0.33
C GLY A 183 10.02 -13.32 -0.39
N LYS A 184 9.64 -13.91 0.74
CA LYS A 184 8.66 -15.01 0.79
C LYS A 184 7.43 -14.64 1.62
N ALA A 185 6.33 -15.37 1.40
CA ALA A 185 5.08 -15.30 2.16
C ALA A 185 4.83 -16.65 2.87
N PRO A 186 5.51 -16.94 4.00
CA PRO A 186 5.45 -18.25 4.66
C PRO A 186 4.12 -18.51 5.41
N GLY A 187 3.18 -17.54 5.42
CA GLY A 187 1.90 -17.66 6.12
C GLY A 187 1.95 -17.24 7.60
N THR A 188 3.13 -17.02 8.16
CA THR A 188 3.30 -16.57 9.56
C THR A 188 3.01 -15.08 9.74
N TRP A 189 2.89 -14.33 8.66
CA TRP A 189 2.35 -12.97 8.59
C TRP A 189 1.11 -12.97 7.71
N GLN A 190 0.01 -12.49 8.23
CA GLN A 190 -1.30 -12.49 7.57
C GLN A 190 -1.90 -11.10 7.61
N LYS A 191 -2.49 -10.67 6.49
CA LYS A 191 -3.17 -9.39 6.38
C LYS A 191 -4.66 -9.61 6.17
N HIS A 192 -5.45 -8.91 6.97
CA HIS A 192 -6.88 -8.78 6.80
C HIS A 192 -7.20 -7.32 6.49
N LYS A 193 -7.97 -7.08 5.43
CA LYS A 193 -8.44 -5.74 5.07
C LYS A 193 -9.85 -5.54 5.62
N THR A 194 -10.13 -4.41 6.25
CA THR A 194 -11.47 -4.04 6.72
C THR A 194 -12.43 -3.72 5.57
N GLN A 195 -11.84 -3.30 4.43
CA GLN A 195 -12.56 -3.11 3.18
C GLN A 195 -11.88 -3.94 2.10
N ASN A 196 -12.68 -4.54 1.22
CA ASN A 196 -12.13 -5.17 0.03
C ASN A 196 -11.53 -4.08 -0.86
N ALA A 197 -10.36 -4.33 -1.42
CA ALA A 197 -9.76 -3.47 -2.43
C ALA A 197 -9.02 -4.34 -3.44
N ASP A 198 -9.29 -4.08 -4.72
CA ASP A 198 -8.67 -4.77 -5.83
C ASP A 198 -8.18 -3.79 -6.89
N ASP A 199 -7.31 -4.28 -7.76
CA ASP A 199 -6.76 -3.55 -8.89
C ASP A 199 -7.63 -3.73 -10.12
N PHE A 200 -8.04 -2.60 -10.73
CA PHE A 200 -8.86 -2.57 -11.93
C PHE A 200 -8.19 -1.78 -13.06
N LEU A 201 -8.46 -2.19 -14.28
CA LEU A 201 -8.04 -1.48 -15.49
C LEU A 201 -9.00 -0.33 -15.78
N ILE A 202 -8.47 0.86 -16.03
CA ILE A 202 -9.25 2.00 -16.52
C ILE A 202 -9.48 1.79 -18.01
N GLY A 203 -10.74 1.77 -18.44
CA GLY A 203 -11.15 1.64 -19.84
C GLY A 203 -11.98 2.82 -20.35
N GLY A 204 -12.26 3.81 -19.49
CA GLY A 204 -12.95 5.03 -19.86
C GLY A 204 -13.13 5.99 -18.70
N TYR A 205 -13.67 7.17 -18.99
CA TYR A 205 -14.04 8.16 -17.97
C TYR A 205 -15.16 9.06 -18.46
N ILE A 206 -15.92 9.64 -17.53
CA ILE A 206 -16.83 10.75 -17.80
C ILE A 206 -16.10 12.03 -17.44
N PRO A 207 -15.96 12.99 -18.37
CA PRO A 207 -15.20 14.23 -18.13
C PRO A 207 -15.93 15.18 -17.18
N SER A 208 -15.16 16.02 -16.49
CA SER A 208 -15.64 17.19 -15.74
C SER A 208 -14.72 18.39 -15.96
N ALA A 209 -15.12 19.55 -15.46
CA ALA A 209 -14.27 20.76 -15.51
C ALA A 209 -12.92 20.59 -14.76
N GLN A 210 -12.82 19.64 -13.86
CA GLN A 210 -11.62 19.32 -13.07
C GLN A 210 -10.93 18.01 -13.52
N GLY A 211 -11.15 17.57 -14.76
CA GLY A 211 -10.61 16.34 -15.33
C GLY A 211 -11.64 15.22 -15.40
N VAL A 212 -11.73 14.36 -14.38
CA VAL A 212 -12.56 13.16 -14.36
C VAL A 212 -13.71 13.32 -13.36
N ASP A 213 -14.99 13.12 -13.78
CA ASP A 213 -16.15 12.97 -12.88
C ASP A 213 -16.29 11.53 -12.40
N GLN A 214 -16.26 10.58 -13.32
CA GLN A 214 -16.34 9.15 -13.01
C GLN A 214 -15.30 8.37 -13.81
N LEU A 215 -14.72 7.32 -13.19
CA LEU A 215 -13.89 6.34 -13.88
C LEU A 215 -14.70 5.12 -14.26
N ILE A 216 -14.53 4.65 -15.48
CA ILE A 216 -15.11 3.40 -15.97
C ILE A 216 -14.05 2.34 -15.90
N VAL A 217 -14.21 1.38 -14.99
CA VAL A 217 -13.21 0.37 -14.71
C VAL A 217 -13.67 -1.04 -15.03
N GLY A 218 -12.71 -1.91 -15.29
CA GLY A 218 -12.97 -3.29 -15.61
C GLY A 218 -11.78 -4.21 -15.36
N GLU A 219 -11.94 -5.46 -15.74
CA GLU A 219 -10.98 -6.53 -15.58
C GLU A 219 -10.66 -7.19 -16.93
N LYS A 220 -9.48 -7.78 -17.03
CA LYS A 220 -9.10 -8.63 -18.16
C LYS A 220 -9.32 -10.09 -17.82
N ARG A 221 -10.19 -10.77 -18.58
CA ARG A 221 -10.49 -12.20 -18.44
C ARG A 221 -10.35 -12.86 -19.82
N ALA A 222 -9.59 -13.95 -19.92
CA ALA A 222 -9.39 -14.69 -21.18
C ALA A 222 -9.08 -13.76 -22.39
N GLY A 223 -8.22 -12.76 -22.21
CA GLY A 223 -7.79 -11.83 -23.25
C GLY A 223 -8.76 -10.69 -23.57
N LYS A 224 -9.98 -10.70 -23.06
CA LYS A 224 -11.02 -9.68 -23.26
C LYS A 224 -11.17 -8.79 -22.03
N TYR A 225 -11.66 -7.56 -22.24
CA TYR A 225 -11.94 -6.63 -21.15
C TYR A 225 -13.44 -6.64 -20.81
N TYR A 226 -13.75 -6.73 -19.52
CA TYR A 226 -15.11 -6.74 -18.98
C TYR A 226 -15.27 -5.54 -18.06
N TYR A 227 -16.31 -4.75 -18.30
CA TYR A 227 -16.72 -3.68 -17.40
C TYR A 227 -17.13 -4.25 -16.05
N VAL A 228 -16.75 -3.55 -14.98
CA VAL A 228 -17.07 -3.90 -13.59
C VAL A 228 -17.92 -2.80 -12.94
N GLU A 229 -17.45 -1.52 -12.96
CA GLU A 229 -18.17 -0.44 -12.28
C GLU A 229 -17.78 0.94 -12.81
N ALA A 230 -18.68 1.92 -12.57
CA ALA A 230 -18.43 3.35 -12.76
C ALA A 230 -18.16 4.02 -11.40
N ILE A 231 -16.91 4.36 -11.13
CA ILE A 231 -16.45 4.87 -9.84
C ILE A 231 -16.60 6.37 -9.78
N LYS A 232 -17.42 6.86 -8.85
CA LYS A 232 -17.68 8.29 -8.64
C LYS A 232 -17.03 8.83 -7.35
N ASN A 233 -16.90 8.00 -6.34
CA ASN A 233 -16.43 8.37 -5.02
C ASN A 233 -14.92 8.20 -4.87
N GLY A 234 -14.31 8.88 -3.88
CA GLY A 234 -12.87 8.76 -3.55
C GLY A 234 -11.97 9.77 -4.25
N PHE A 235 -12.52 10.67 -5.05
CA PHE A 235 -11.75 11.70 -5.73
C PHE A 235 -11.74 13.01 -4.94
N VAL A 236 -10.56 13.63 -4.89
CA VAL A 236 -10.39 15.04 -4.56
C VAL A 236 -9.92 15.77 -5.83
N PRO A 237 -10.04 17.12 -5.94
CA PRO A 237 -9.70 17.85 -7.18
C PRO A 237 -8.37 17.42 -7.80
N ALA A 238 -7.32 17.35 -7.00
CA ALA A 238 -5.99 16.98 -7.48
C ALA A 238 -5.85 15.50 -7.93
N THR A 239 -6.66 14.57 -7.39
CA THR A 239 -6.66 13.19 -7.91
C THR A 239 -7.44 13.09 -9.22
N ARG A 240 -8.46 13.92 -9.44
CA ARG A 240 -9.19 14.00 -10.70
C ARG A 240 -8.28 14.42 -11.84
N GLU A 241 -7.52 15.50 -11.62
CA GLU A 241 -6.54 16.01 -12.58
C GLU A 241 -5.45 14.96 -12.88
N ARG A 242 -4.87 14.36 -11.83
CA ARG A 242 -3.81 13.35 -11.99
C ARG A 242 -4.28 12.11 -12.75
N VAL A 243 -5.48 11.64 -12.46
CA VAL A 243 -6.05 10.52 -13.21
C VAL A 243 -6.25 10.91 -14.67
N TYR A 244 -6.77 12.11 -14.94
CA TYR A 244 -6.95 12.61 -16.29
C TYR A 244 -5.60 12.66 -17.04
N GLU A 245 -4.55 13.24 -16.45
CA GLU A 245 -3.22 13.29 -17.03
C GLU A 245 -2.65 11.89 -17.37
N ALA A 246 -2.96 10.89 -16.56
CA ALA A 246 -2.50 9.52 -16.81
C ALA A 246 -3.21 8.82 -17.98
N ILE A 247 -4.40 9.28 -18.39
CA ILE A 247 -5.25 8.58 -19.37
C ILE A 247 -5.57 9.39 -20.63
N LYS A 248 -5.42 10.72 -20.66
CA LYS A 248 -5.82 11.61 -21.76
C LYS A 248 -5.22 11.23 -23.11
N ASP A 249 -3.94 10.81 -23.14
CA ASP A 249 -3.22 10.43 -24.36
C ASP A 249 -3.53 9.00 -24.82
N ARG A 250 -4.50 8.33 -24.16
CA ARG A 250 -4.91 6.95 -24.44
C ARG A 250 -6.35 6.85 -24.94
N GLU A 251 -6.98 7.96 -25.31
CA GLU A 251 -8.34 7.96 -25.81
C GLU A 251 -8.49 7.12 -27.08
N ILE A 252 -9.60 6.43 -27.20
CA ILE A 252 -10.02 5.61 -28.33
C ILE A 252 -11.51 5.82 -28.64
N ASP A 253 -11.89 5.63 -29.89
CA ASP A 253 -13.30 5.87 -30.32
C ASP A 253 -14.27 4.80 -29.82
N ASN A 254 -13.80 3.55 -29.68
CA ASN A 254 -14.66 2.41 -29.39
C ASN A 254 -14.55 1.96 -27.93
N CYS A 255 -15.69 1.52 -27.37
CA CYS A 255 -15.74 0.92 -26.05
C CYS A 255 -14.85 -0.35 -25.98
N PRO A 256 -13.90 -0.44 -25.03
CA PRO A 256 -13.05 -1.62 -24.92
C PRO A 256 -13.72 -2.81 -24.21
N PHE A 257 -14.86 -2.63 -23.57
CA PHE A 257 -15.53 -3.64 -22.79
C PHE A 257 -16.56 -4.43 -23.60
N VAL A 258 -16.45 -5.75 -23.55
CA VAL A 258 -17.29 -6.67 -24.36
C VAL A 258 -18.69 -6.90 -23.81
N ASN A 259 -18.94 -6.57 -22.53
CA ASN A 259 -20.20 -6.77 -21.83
C ASN A 259 -21.08 -5.48 -21.75
N LEU A 260 -20.75 -4.44 -22.48
CA LEU A 260 -21.53 -3.20 -22.55
C LEU A 260 -22.30 -3.11 -23.89
N PRO A 261 -23.48 -2.43 -23.94
CA PRO A 261 -24.17 -1.76 -22.83
C PRO A 261 -24.91 -2.73 -21.90
N GLU A 262 -25.07 -2.32 -20.63
CA GLU A 262 -25.94 -3.03 -19.67
C GLU A 262 -27.37 -2.52 -19.76
N THR A 263 -28.32 -3.45 -19.75
CA THR A 263 -29.75 -3.12 -19.86
C THR A 263 -30.50 -3.18 -18.53
N LYS A 264 -29.92 -3.80 -17.51
CA LYS A 264 -30.52 -4.01 -16.19
C LYS A 264 -29.58 -3.58 -15.07
N GLY A 265 -30.14 -3.21 -13.92
CA GLY A 265 -29.37 -2.84 -12.71
C GLY A 265 -29.45 -1.35 -12.36
N VAL A 266 -29.26 -1.04 -11.07
CA VAL A 266 -29.35 0.35 -10.53
C VAL A 266 -28.15 1.20 -10.98
N HIS A 267 -26.98 0.60 -11.10
CA HIS A 267 -25.73 1.26 -11.51
C HIS A 267 -25.31 0.94 -12.95
N ARG A 268 -26.29 0.58 -13.79
CA ARG A 268 -26.04 0.16 -15.18
C ARG A 268 -25.27 1.21 -15.99
N MET A 269 -24.37 0.74 -16.83
CA MET A 269 -23.74 1.49 -17.90
C MET A 269 -24.59 1.36 -19.18
N ASP A 270 -25.66 2.17 -19.27
CA ASP A 270 -26.55 2.19 -20.41
C ASP A 270 -26.00 3.03 -21.58
N ARG A 271 -26.71 3.02 -22.72
CA ARG A 271 -26.30 3.72 -23.94
C ARG A 271 -26.13 5.23 -23.73
N GLU A 272 -26.93 5.86 -22.86
CA GLU A 272 -26.86 7.30 -22.61
C GLU A 272 -25.58 7.66 -21.78
N LYS A 273 -25.22 6.85 -20.79
CA LYS A 273 -23.96 7.00 -20.08
C LYS A 273 -22.76 6.73 -20.99
N MET A 274 -22.87 5.73 -21.87
CA MET A 274 -21.80 5.42 -22.84
C MET A 274 -21.56 6.58 -23.80
N LYS A 275 -22.57 7.33 -24.25
CA LYS A 275 -22.40 8.54 -25.10
C LYS A 275 -21.61 9.65 -24.41
N LYS A 276 -21.67 9.74 -23.08
CA LYS A 276 -20.96 10.74 -22.26
C LYS A 276 -19.54 10.27 -21.90
N THR A 277 -19.23 9.00 -22.13
CA THR A 277 -17.96 8.39 -21.74
C THR A 277 -16.90 8.61 -22.83
N ARG A 278 -15.72 9.06 -22.42
CA ARG A 278 -14.50 8.99 -23.22
C ARG A 278 -13.85 7.66 -22.95
N TRP A 279 -13.69 6.86 -23.98
CA TRP A 279 -13.08 5.55 -23.87
C TRP A 279 -11.55 5.67 -23.94
N VAL A 280 -10.84 4.82 -23.19
CA VAL A 280 -9.37 4.79 -23.22
C VAL A 280 -8.87 3.37 -23.41
N LYS A 281 -7.75 3.23 -24.09
CA LYS A 281 -7.07 1.94 -24.25
C LYS A 281 -6.65 1.42 -22.88
N PRO A 282 -7.19 0.27 -22.40
CA PRO A 282 -6.85 -0.27 -21.11
C PRO A 282 -5.35 -0.55 -20.95
N GLY A 283 -4.81 -0.19 -19.79
CA GLY A 283 -3.38 -0.33 -19.50
C GLY A 283 -2.97 0.44 -18.24
N VAL A 284 -3.74 1.47 -17.88
CA VAL A 284 -3.58 2.15 -16.59
C VAL A 284 -4.39 1.39 -15.54
N VAL A 285 -3.77 1.10 -14.41
CA VAL A 285 -4.38 0.36 -13.30
C VAL A 285 -4.67 1.31 -12.15
N CYS A 286 -5.82 1.14 -11.52
CA CYS A 286 -6.20 1.83 -10.29
C CYS A 286 -6.65 0.84 -9.22
N GLU A 287 -6.43 1.18 -7.97
CA GLU A 287 -6.96 0.45 -6.81
C GLU A 287 -8.30 1.05 -6.40
N ILE A 288 -9.31 0.18 -6.26
CA ILE A 288 -10.67 0.54 -5.87
C ILE A 288 -11.02 -0.24 -4.60
N SER A 289 -11.46 0.47 -3.55
CA SER A 289 -12.09 -0.18 -2.39
C SER A 289 -13.58 -0.38 -2.62
N PHE A 290 -14.13 -1.44 -2.01
CA PHE A 290 -15.55 -1.76 -2.09
C PHE A 290 -15.96 -2.65 -0.91
N ASN A 291 -17.23 -2.64 -0.53
CA ASN A 291 -17.71 -3.48 0.56
C ASN A 291 -17.87 -4.94 0.12
N GLU A 292 -18.50 -5.14 -1.04
CA GLU A 292 -18.72 -6.49 -1.58
C GLU A 292 -18.83 -6.48 -3.11
N ARG A 293 -18.60 -7.64 -3.73
CA ARG A 293 -18.96 -7.90 -5.12
C ARG A 293 -20.35 -8.51 -5.18
N THR A 294 -21.19 -7.96 -6.01
CA THR A 294 -22.51 -8.55 -6.29
C THR A 294 -22.37 -9.85 -7.10
N SER A 295 -23.43 -10.66 -7.14
CA SER A 295 -23.47 -11.86 -7.98
C SER A 295 -23.33 -11.56 -9.48
N SER A 296 -23.65 -10.33 -9.91
CA SER A 296 -23.43 -9.84 -11.28
C SER A 296 -22.01 -9.31 -11.52
N GLY A 297 -21.15 -9.28 -10.50
CA GLY A 297 -19.75 -8.86 -10.60
C GLY A 297 -19.51 -7.36 -10.36
N HIS A 298 -20.53 -6.58 -10.06
CA HIS A 298 -20.42 -5.15 -9.73
C HIS A 298 -19.90 -4.92 -8.30
N LEU A 299 -19.40 -3.71 -8.04
CA LEU A 299 -18.88 -3.31 -6.74
C LEU A 299 -19.92 -2.46 -5.98
N ARG A 300 -20.22 -2.84 -4.73
CA ARG A 300 -21.04 -2.00 -3.83
C ARG A 300 -20.17 -1.07 -3.02
N HIS A 301 -20.62 0.18 -2.88
CA HIS A 301 -19.91 1.24 -2.14
C HIS A 301 -18.46 1.42 -2.60
N SER A 302 -18.28 1.36 -3.92
CA SER A 302 -16.95 1.48 -4.53
C SER A 302 -16.39 2.88 -4.41
N ARG A 303 -15.07 2.95 -4.16
CA ARG A 303 -14.32 4.19 -3.97
C ARG A 303 -12.95 4.10 -4.60
N PHE A 304 -12.55 5.10 -5.35
CA PHE A 304 -11.19 5.23 -5.86
C PHE A 304 -10.21 5.46 -4.72
N LEU A 305 -9.14 4.66 -4.65
CA LEU A 305 -8.05 4.85 -3.70
C LEU A 305 -6.85 5.53 -4.36
N ARG A 306 -6.32 4.95 -5.44
CA ARG A 306 -5.09 5.45 -6.10
C ARG A 306 -4.87 4.86 -7.49
N LEU A 307 -3.99 5.50 -8.26
CA LEU A 307 -3.36 4.88 -9.44
C LEU A 307 -2.23 3.94 -9.01
N ARG A 308 -2.06 2.84 -9.73
CA ARG A 308 -0.95 1.90 -9.54
C ARG A 308 0.22 2.25 -10.45
N GLU A 309 1.09 3.15 -10.00
CA GLU A 309 2.28 3.57 -10.76
C GLU A 309 3.35 2.47 -10.87
N ASP A 310 3.36 1.53 -9.95
CA ASP A 310 4.30 0.39 -9.91
C ASP A 310 4.04 -0.62 -11.04
N PHE A 311 2.85 -0.62 -11.63
CA PHE A 311 2.50 -1.59 -12.68
C PHE A 311 3.24 -1.30 -13.99
N ASP A 312 3.55 -0.03 -14.26
CA ASP A 312 4.26 0.40 -15.47
C ASP A 312 5.78 0.16 -15.37
N ARG A 313 6.33 0.13 -14.16
CA ARG A 313 7.77 -0.10 -13.91
C ARG A 313 8.20 -1.57 -14.04
N ARG A 314 7.29 -2.54 -13.84
CA ARG A 314 7.58 -3.98 -14.04
C ARG A 314 7.75 -4.38 -15.50
N ARG A 315 7.34 -3.54 -16.46
CA ARG A 315 7.45 -3.81 -17.90
C ARG A 315 8.68 -3.20 -18.55
N ARG A 316 9.52 -2.50 -17.79
CA ARG A 316 10.75 -1.84 -18.32
C ARG A 316 12.06 -2.52 -17.90
N ASN A 317 11.97 -3.68 -17.20
CA ASN A 317 13.11 -4.53 -16.91
C ASN A 317 12.94 -5.90 -17.57
#